data_d33e18dcabd2673752d95bc8bdb46c12
#
_entry.id   d33e18dcabd2673752d95bc8bdb46c12
#
_cell.length_a   1.000
_cell.length_b   1.000
_cell.length_c   1.000
_cell.angle_alpha   90.00
_cell.angle_beta   90.00
_cell.angle_gamma   90.00
#
_symmetry.space_group_name_H-M   'P 1'
#
loop_
_entity.id
_entity.type
_entity.pdbx_description
1 polymer ?
#
loop_
_entity_poly.entity_id
_entity_poly.type
_entity_poly.pdbx_seq_one_letter_code
_entity_poly.pdbx_strand_id
1 'polypeptide(L)'
;MSEVYQDMINGKSAFCIGNSYEMPCMHNQLDIDFVEELKDSPTFAIMDFMREYESIWTGSSSDSLVADDKLNEARTVGVAEFEHCGKHDVEYVLAYDVARNEGDANANSCLVVIKITPKGNGDYYKEVVNIFSMEGTHDLLQAKFLKEKVKQFQARILVVDANGLGTGVVDQLVLQIDDNPPYQVINDERYDKYKLPDSIPVLFALKAQNKETRESDMVNVFMKLFNKKGVRLLKSPHEGIKDLENKLKRKIKDSNERANLEIPYILTDVLSEEILNLRYKQAGNGTKAEQISKRIKKDKYSALLYGLYWIHIQEQKNKTIRKRETIDIDKLFMFKQPKSY
;
A
#
# COMPACT_ATOMS: atom_id res chain seq x y z
N MET A 1 -20.70 4.25 -21.92
CA MET A 1 -20.78 3.29 -23.02
C MET A 1 -20.86 4.07 -24.32
N SER A 2 -20.10 3.74 -25.37
CA SER A 2 -20.19 4.48 -26.64
C SER A 2 -21.56 4.23 -27.31
N GLU A 3 -22.03 5.20 -28.11
CA GLU A 3 -23.26 5.05 -28.88
C GLU A 3 -23.24 3.81 -29.78
N VAL A 4 -22.08 3.50 -30.38
CA VAL A 4 -21.87 2.30 -31.23
C VAL A 4 -22.11 1.01 -30.45
N TYR A 5 -21.64 0.91 -29.22
CA TYR A 5 -21.85 -0.27 -28.38
C TYR A 5 -23.32 -0.42 -27.95
N GLN A 6 -23.98 0.69 -27.62
CA GLN A 6 -25.43 0.70 -27.36
C GLN A 6 -26.24 0.30 -28.59
N ASP A 7 -25.83 0.79 -29.75
CA ASP A 7 -26.48 0.48 -31.00
C ASP A 7 -26.35 -1.01 -31.39
N MET A 8 -25.15 -1.60 -31.11
CA MET A 8 -24.94 -3.05 -31.28
C MET A 8 -25.83 -3.87 -30.35
N ILE A 9 -25.87 -3.53 -29.04
CA ILE A 9 -26.75 -4.24 -28.08
C ILE A 9 -28.22 -4.10 -28.44
N ASN A 10 -28.65 -2.97 -28.99
CA ASN A 10 -29.99 -2.70 -29.40
C ASN A 10 -30.34 -3.28 -30.78
N GLY A 11 -29.46 -4.09 -31.38
CA GLY A 11 -29.70 -4.76 -32.65
C GLY A 11 -29.72 -3.81 -33.87
N LYS A 12 -29.11 -2.60 -33.74
CA LYS A 12 -28.90 -1.69 -34.86
C LYS A 12 -27.70 -2.14 -35.73
N SER A 13 -27.50 -1.48 -36.88
CA SER A 13 -26.42 -1.77 -37.83
C SER A 13 -25.05 -1.35 -37.30
N ALA A 14 -24.72 -1.72 -36.08
CA ALA A 14 -23.44 -1.44 -35.44
C ALA A 14 -22.76 -2.77 -35.09
N PHE A 15 -21.44 -2.82 -35.22
CA PHE A 15 -20.63 -3.99 -34.91
C PHE A 15 -19.40 -3.59 -34.11
N CYS A 16 -19.13 -4.32 -33.04
CA CYS A 16 -17.99 -4.09 -32.18
C CYS A 16 -17.26 -5.41 -31.94
N ILE A 17 -15.97 -5.46 -32.20
CA ILE A 17 -15.09 -6.59 -31.89
C ILE A 17 -14.16 -6.16 -30.77
N GLY A 18 -14.05 -6.98 -29.72
CA GLY A 18 -13.04 -6.85 -28.69
C GLY A 18 -12.44 -8.22 -28.40
N ASN A 19 -11.13 -8.32 -28.36
CA ASN A 19 -10.39 -9.52 -27.99
C ASN A 19 -9.45 -9.18 -26.83
N SER A 20 -9.30 -10.12 -25.87
CA SER A 20 -8.26 -10.00 -24.85
C SER A 20 -6.89 -10.40 -25.42
N TYR A 21 -5.82 -10.02 -24.70
CA TYR A 21 -4.44 -10.43 -25.03
C TYR A 21 -4.25 -11.94 -25.08
N GLU A 22 -5.13 -12.70 -24.47
CA GLU A 22 -5.09 -14.17 -24.49
C GLU A 22 -5.21 -14.72 -25.91
N MET A 23 -6.02 -14.10 -26.75
CA MET A 23 -6.20 -14.53 -28.15
C MET A 23 -4.89 -14.46 -28.94
N PRO A 24 -4.18 -13.30 -29.04
CA PRO A 24 -2.88 -13.26 -29.71
C PRO A 24 -1.81 -14.13 -29.01
N CYS A 25 -1.87 -14.35 -27.70
CA CYS A 25 -0.97 -15.29 -27.03
C CYS A 25 -1.22 -16.74 -27.50
N MET A 26 -2.47 -17.17 -27.62
CA MET A 26 -2.84 -18.49 -28.14
C MET A 26 -2.35 -18.73 -29.58
N HIS A 27 -2.24 -17.67 -30.37
CA HIS A 27 -1.77 -17.71 -31.76
C HIS A 27 -0.26 -17.41 -31.89
N ASN A 28 0.50 -17.35 -30.80
CA ASN A 28 1.94 -17.02 -30.77
C ASN A 28 2.27 -15.67 -31.43
N GLN A 29 1.34 -14.71 -31.42
CA GLN A 29 1.52 -13.35 -31.91
C GLN A 29 1.93 -12.37 -30.83
N LEU A 30 1.72 -12.74 -29.56
CA LEU A 30 2.12 -12.01 -28.37
C LEU A 30 2.74 -12.99 -27.37
N ASP A 31 3.89 -12.62 -26.78
CA ASP A 31 4.56 -13.42 -25.77
C ASP A 31 3.86 -13.25 -24.42
N ILE A 32 3.46 -14.34 -23.80
CA ILE A 32 2.83 -14.31 -22.48
C ILE A 32 3.79 -13.84 -21.40
N ASP A 33 5.07 -14.18 -21.50
CA ASP A 33 6.09 -13.76 -20.54
C ASP A 33 6.27 -12.24 -20.58
N PHE A 34 6.23 -11.64 -21.77
CA PHE A 34 6.22 -10.19 -21.93
C PHE A 34 5.01 -9.53 -21.25
N VAL A 35 3.82 -10.13 -21.38
CA VAL A 35 2.60 -9.61 -20.72
C VAL A 35 2.71 -9.69 -19.19
N GLU A 36 3.26 -10.78 -18.65
CA GLU A 36 3.48 -10.91 -17.21
C GLU A 36 4.55 -9.94 -16.69
N GLU A 37 5.65 -9.74 -17.44
CA GLU A 37 6.66 -8.72 -17.11
C GLU A 37 6.08 -7.31 -17.13
N LEU A 38 5.23 -7.00 -18.12
CA LEU A 38 4.52 -5.71 -18.19
C LEU A 38 3.63 -5.50 -16.97
N LYS A 39 2.88 -6.54 -16.56
CA LYS A 39 2.01 -6.48 -15.35
C LYS A 39 2.82 -6.32 -14.06
N ASP A 40 4.05 -6.81 -14.03
CA ASP A 40 4.94 -6.70 -12.88
C ASP A 40 5.80 -5.43 -12.88
N SER A 41 5.75 -4.65 -13.95
CA SER A 41 6.47 -3.38 -14.05
C SER A 41 6.00 -2.38 -12.98
N PRO A 42 6.93 -1.61 -12.36
CA PRO A 42 6.57 -0.50 -11.48
C PRO A 42 5.72 0.59 -12.16
N THR A 43 5.86 0.74 -13.47
CA THR A 43 5.12 1.71 -14.29
C THR A 43 3.81 1.14 -14.86
N PHE A 44 3.39 -0.04 -14.41
CA PHE A 44 2.19 -0.69 -14.92
C PHE A 44 0.92 0.14 -14.67
N ALA A 45 0.30 0.58 -15.76
CA ALA A 45 -0.96 1.34 -15.74
C ALA A 45 -2.13 0.39 -16.04
N ILE A 46 -2.82 -0.05 -14.99
CA ILE A 46 -3.90 -1.05 -15.12
C ILE A 46 -5.01 -0.62 -16.07
N MET A 47 -5.41 0.65 -16.07
CA MET A 47 -6.49 1.14 -16.92
C MET A 47 -6.09 1.16 -18.40
N ASP A 48 -4.82 1.46 -18.69
CA ASP A 48 -4.29 1.38 -20.04
C ASP A 48 -4.20 -0.08 -20.49
N PHE A 49 -3.76 -0.98 -19.61
CA PHE A 49 -3.72 -2.42 -19.88
C PHE A 49 -5.12 -2.99 -20.16
N MET A 50 -6.11 -2.67 -19.33
CA MET A 50 -7.50 -3.10 -19.54
C MET A 50 -8.03 -2.62 -20.89
N ARG A 51 -7.71 -1.39 -21.28
CA ARG A 51 -8.16 -0.83 -22.56
C ARG A 51 -7.44 -1.43 -23.77
N GLU A 52 -6.11 -1.55 -23.69
CA GLU A 52 -5.25 -1.90 -24.84
C GLU A 52 -5.07 -3.41 -25.01
N TYR A 53 -5.01 -4.15 -23.91
CA TYR A 53 -4.74 -5.58 -23.90
C TYR A 53 -5.98 -6.46 -23.60
N GLU A 54 -6.95 -5.94 -22.84
CA GLU A 54 -8.15 -6.69 -22.50
C GLU A 54 -9.41 -6.25 -23.27
N SER A 55 -9.29 -5.21 -24.10
CA SER A 55 -10.40 -4.59 -24.84
C SER A 55 -11.58 -4.20 -23.94
N ILE A 56 -11.31 -3.94 -22.66
CA ILE A 56 -12.32 -3.54 -21.71
C ILE A 56 -12.60 -2.06 -21.89
N TRP A 57 -13.88 -1.73 -22.12
CA TRP A 57 -14.30 -0.35 -22.24
C TRP A 57 -14.26 0.34 -20.88
N THR A 58 -13.24 1.16 -20.66
CA THR A 58 -13.08 1.99 -19.46
C THR A 58 -13.81 3.34 -19.62
N GLY A 59 -15.07 3.29 -20.05
CA GLY A 59 -15.86 4.52 -20.26
C GLY A 59 -16.14 5.28 -18.96
N SER A 60 -16.56 6.53 -19.07
CA SER A 60 -16.66 7.58 -18.05
C SER A 60 -17.52 7.31 -16.79
N SER A 61 -17.99 6.09 -16.59
CA SER A 61 -18.82 5.76 -15.41
C SER A 61 -18.06 5.08 -14.27
N SER A 62 -16.73 4.88 -14.37
CA SER A 62 -15.91 4.36 -13.25
C SER A 62 -14.56 5.09 -13.15
N ASP A 63 -14.62 6.37 -12.88
CA ASP A 63 -13.44 7.17 -12.55
C ASP A 63 -12.93 6.91 -11.12
N SER A 64 -13.56 5.98 -10.38
CA SER A 64 -13.15 5.64 -9.03
C SER A 64 -11.76 5.00 -9.03
N LEU A 65 -10.90 5.44 -8.11
CA LEU A 65 -9.56 4.87 -7.93
C LEU A 65 -9.61 3.38 -7.61
N VAL A 66 -10.58 2.97 -6.79
CA VAL A 66 -10.91 1.58 -6.46
C VAL A 66 -12.43 1.45 -6.51
N ALA A 67 -12.93 0.41 -7.15
CA ALA A 67 -14.36 0.14 -7.19
C ALA A 67 -14.87 -0.32 -5.81
N ASP A 68 -16.10 0.05 -5.46
CA ASP A 68 -16.70 -0.23 -4.14
C ASP A 68 -16.74 -1.73 -3.83
N ASP A 69 -17.07 -2.56 -4.83
CA ASP A 69 -17.06 -4.03 -4.69
C ASP A 69 -15.67 -4.57 -4.30
N LYS A 70 -14.60 -4.04 -4.91
CA LYS A 70 -13.22 -4.44 -4.60
C LYS A 70 -12.79 -4.02 -3.20
N LEU A 71 -13.23 -2.84 -2.78
CA LEU A 71 -12.97 -2.35 -1.44
C LEU A 71 -13.69 -3.20 -0.38
N ASN A 72 -14.95 -3.55 -0.63
CA ASN A 72 -15.73 -4.44 0.24
C ASN A 72 -15.15 -5.86 0.28
N GLU A 73 -14.71 -6.42 -0.85
CA GLU A 73 -13.99 -7.70 -0.91
C GLU A 73 -12.70 -7.71 -0.10
N ALA A 74 -12.03 -6.57 0.05
CA ALA A 74 -10.80 -6.44 0.85
C ALA A 74 -11.06 -6.47 2.36
N ARG A 75 -12.28 -6.21 2.84
CA ARG A 75 -12.64 -6.11 4.26
C ARG A 75 -12.80 -7.48 4.93
N THR A 76 -11.68 -8.16 5.16
CA THR A 76 -11.66 -9.55 5.65
C THR A 76 -10.89 -9.76 6.95
N VAL A 77 -10.16 -8.75 7.44
CA VAL A 77 -9.41 -8.85 8.71
C VAL A 77 -10.38 -8.69 9.88
N GLY A 78 -10.58 -9.76 10.65
CA GLY A 78 -11.56 -9.79 11.73
C GLY A 78 -11.10 -9.09 13.00
N VAL A 79 -9.81 -9.16 13.35
CA VAL A 79 -9.31 -8.71 14.65
C VAL A 79 -8.23 -7.66 14.46
N ALA A 80 -8.45 -6.46 15.01
CA ALA A 80 -7.45 -5.41 15.10
C ALA A 80 -6.32 -5.84 16.07
N GLU A 81 -5.09 -5.43 15.76
CA GLU A 81 -3.90 -5.68 16.57
C GLU A 81 -3.39 -4.35 17.14
N PHE A 82 -3.02 -4.36 18.41
CA PHE A 82 -2.52 -3.17 19.12
C PHE A 82 -1.03 -3.27 19.44
N GLU A 83 -0.45 -4.46 19.28
CA GLU A 83 0.95 -4.77 19.49
C GLU A 83 1.36 -5.94 18.59
N HIS A 84 2.63 -6.29 18.59
CA HIS A 84 3.16 -7.43 17.85
C HIS A 84 2.48 -8.73 18.27
N CYS A 85 2.01 -9.53 17.31
CA CYS A 85 1.22 -10.74 17.57
C CYS A 85 2.03 -11.94 18.13
N GLY A 86 3.33 -11.80 18.36
CA GLY A 86 4.22 -12.84 18.91
C GLY A 86 4.62 -13.94 17.93
N LYS A 87 4.25 -13.88 16.64
CA LYS A 87 4.63 -14.86 15.63
C LYS A 87 5.94 -14.47 14.95
N HIS A 88 6.86 -15.42 14.77
CA HIS A 88 8.18 -15.18 14.19
C HIS A 88 8.21 -14.90 12.68
N ASP A 89 7.19 -15.37 11.95
CA ASP A 89 7.06 -15.22 10.50
C ASP A 89 6.27 -13.99 10.07
N VAL A 90 5.98 -13.11 11.03
CA VAL A 90 5.18 -11.89 10.84
C VAL A 90 6.04 -10.67 11.09
N GLU A 91 5.95 -9.70 10.19
CA GLU A 91 6.59 -8.40 10.31
C GLU A 91 5.55 -7.29 10.19
N TYR A 92 5.88 -6.11 10.71
CA TYR A 92 4.99 -4.94 10.64
C TYR A 92 5.68 -3.79 9.91
N VAL A 93 4.92 -3.17 9.01
CA VAL A 93 5.25 -1.94 8.31
C VAL A 93 4.35 -0.85 8.85
N LEU A 94 4.95 0.17 9.43
CA LEU A 94 4.25 1.37 9.88
C LEU A 94 4.42 2.45 8.82
N ALA A 95 3.32 3.08 8.42
CA ALA A 95 3.34 4.12 7.40
C ALA A 95 2.62 5.36 7.91
N TYR A 96 3.28 6.52 7.85
CA TYR A 96 2.84 7.75 8.48
C TYR A 96 2.75 8.90 7.49
N ASP A 97 1.57 9.49 7.42
CA ASP A 97 1.30 10.74 6.72
C ASP A 97 1.21 11.89 7.73
N VAL A 98 2.04 12.91 7.53
CA VAL A 98 2.21 14.02 8.48
C VAL A 98 1.33 15.19 8.11
N ALA A 99 0.47 15.60 9.02
CA ALA A 99 -0.29 16.85 8.92
C ALA A 99 0.10 17.83 10.02
N ARG A 100 0.16 19.12 9.68
CA ARG A 100 0.31 20.23 10.65
C ARG A 100 -0.92 21.13 10.62
N ASN A 101 -1.28 21.60 11.81
CA ASN A 101 -2.27 22.67 11.99
C ASN A 101 -1.66 24.06 11.74
N GLU A 102 -1.36 24.42 10.50
CA GLU A 102 -1.14 25.83 10.17
C GLU A 102 -2.32 26.31 9.31
N GLY A 103 -3.43 26.66 9.97
CA GLY A 103 -4.57 27.37 9.35
C GLY A 103 -5.73 26.52 8.84
N ASP A 104 -5.62 25.19 8.80
CA ASP A 104 -6.75 24.31 8.46
C ASP A 104 -7.14 23.48 9.70
N ALA A 105 -8.23 23.85 10.33
CA ALA A 105 -8.69 23.36 11.65
C ALA A 105 -8.92 21.83 11.76
N ASN A 106 -8.59 21.04 10.72
CA ASN A 106 -8.90 19.61 10.65
C ASN A 106 -7.83 18.74 9.97
N ALA A 107 -6.57 19.18 9.89
CA ALA A 107 -5.51 18.32 9.34
C ALA A 107 -5.06 17.30 10.38
N ASN A 108 -5.26 16.01 10.11
CA ASN A 108 -4.93 14.93 11.01
C ASN A 108 -3.75 14.11 10.47
N SER A 109 -2.70 13.95 11.28
CA SER A 109 -1.67 12.97 10.99
C SER A 109 -2.23 11.55 11.14
N CYS A 110 -1.81 10.65 10.27
CA CYS A 110 -2.33 9.28 10.26
C CYS A 110 -1.21 8.26 10.22
N LEU A 111 -1.28 7.25 11.11
CA LEU A 111 -0.41 6.07 11.11
C LEU A 111 -1.22 4.84 10.73
N VAL A 112 -0.84 4.18 9.65
CA VAL A 112 -1.39 2.88 9.23
C VAL A 112 -0.41 1.77 9.59
N VAL A 113 -0.90 0.73 10.24
CA VAL A 113 -0.12 -0.46 10.61
C VAL A 113 -0.47 -1.60 9.66
N ILE A 114 0.51 -2.04 8.88
CA ILE A 114 0.36 -3.13 7.91
C ILE A 114 1.15 -4.33 8.39
N LYS A 115 0.46 -5.40 8.70
CA LYS A 115 1.07 -6.69 8.96
C LYS A 115 1.41 -7.38 7.64
N ILE A 116 2.62 -7.88 7.50
CA ILE A 116 3.08 -8.64 6.35
C ILE A 116 3.56 -10.03 6.74
N THR A 117 3.20 -11.01 5.92
CA THR A 117 3.63 -12.42 6.08
C THR A 117 4.15 -12.93 4.74
N PRO A 118 5.34 -13.56 4.66
CA PRO A 118 5.90 -14.06 3.41
C PRO A 118 5.00 -15.11 2.73
N LYS A 119 4.86 -15.02 1.40
CA LYS A 119 4.11 -15.99 0.57
C LYS A 119 4.97 -17.11 0.00
N GLY A 120 6.28 -17.13 0.28
CA GLY A 120 7.17 -18.13 -0.30
C GLY A 120 7.64 -17.83 -1.73
N ASN A 121 6.98 -16.96 -2.51
CA ASN A 121 7.33 -16.56 -3.88
C ASN A 121 8.05 -15.20 -3.99
N GLY A 122 8.41 -14.60 -2.86
CA GLY A 122 8.99 -13.26 -2.77
C GLY A 122 7.96 -12.16 -2.51
N ASP A 123 6.66 -12.46 -2.60
CA ASP A 123 5.57 -11.56 -2.24
C ASP A 123 5.18 -11.71 -0.76
N TYR A 124 4.32 -10.79 -0.28
CA TYR A 124 3.76 -10.81 1.06
C TYR A 124 2.22 -10.86 1.03
N TYR A 125 1.62 -11.54 2.03
CA TYR A 125 0.27 -11.22 2.47
C TYR A 125 0.32 -9.87 3.19
N LYS A 126 -0.65 -8.99 2.92
CA LYS A 126 -0.71 -7.62 3.46
C LYS A 126 -2.05 -7.42 4.14
N GLU A 127 -2.03 -7.13 5.44
CA GLU A 127 -3.21 -6.91 6.27
C GLU A 127 -3.09 -5.58 7.01
N VAL A 128 -4.00 -4.66 6.78
CA VAL A 128 -4.13 -3.47 7.62
C VAL A 128 -4.77 -3.93 8.94
N VAL A 129 -4.01 -3.88 10.02
CA VAL A 129 -4.42 -4.40 11.33
C VAL A 129 -4.72 -3.31 12.35
N ASN A 130 -4.28 -2.07 12.09
CA ASN A 130 -4.63 -0.91 12.91
C ASN A 130 -4.44 0.41 12.12
N ILE A 131 -5.16 1.43 12.53
CA ILE A 131 -5.02 2.80 12.08
C ILE A 131 -5.09 3.71 13.30
N PHE A 132 -4.16 4.66 13.40
CA PHE A 132 -4.16 5.70 14.43
C PHE A 132 -4.26 7.06 13.75
N SER A 133 -5.02 7.97 14.36
CA SER A 133 -5.16 9.35 13.90
C SER A 133 -4.79 10.29 15.04
N MET A 134 -4.03 11.34 14.72
CA MET A 134 -3.60 12.37 15.68
C MET A 134 -3.96 13.74 15.13
N GLU A 135 -4.61 14.54 15.97
CA GLU A 135 -4.91 15.93 15.62
C GLU A 135 -3.71 16.82 15.96
N GLY A 136 -3.35 17.70 15.02
CA GLY A 136 -2.55 18.91 15.18
C GLY A 136 -1.43 18.97 16.22
N THR A 137 -0.65 17.90 16.37
CA THR A 137 0.40 17.83 17.38
C THR A 137 1.75 18.27 16.86
N HIS A 138 2.57 18.85 17.78
CA HIS A 138 3.95 19.24 17.51
C HIS A 138 4.81 18.04 17.08
N ASP A 139 5.77 18.25 16.16
CA ASP A 139 6.63 17.22 15.57
C ASP A 139 7.30 16.31 16.62
N LEU A 140 7.77 16.88 17.74
CA LEU A 140 8.37 16.11 18.83
C LEU A 140 7.40 15.11 19.46
N LEU A 141 6.12 15.48 19.64
CA LEU A 141 5.11 14.59 20.19
C LEU A 141 4.74 13.50 19.20
N GLN A 142 4.67 13.84 17.92
CA GLN A 142 4.49 12.87 16.83
C GLN A 142 5.65 11.88 16.79
N ALA A 143 6.90 12.35 16.88
CA ALA A 143 8.08 11.49 16.88
C ALA A 143 8.11 10.53 18.10
N LYS A 144 7.77 11.00 19.30
CA LYS A 144 7.66 10.14 20.49
C LYS A 144 6.58 9.08 20.33
N PHE A 145 5.41 9.45 19.83
CA PHE A 145 4.33 8.49 19.51
C PHE A 145 4.78 7.44 18.50
N LEU A 146 5.45 7.84 17.42
CA LEU A 146 5.96 6.91 16.42
C LEU A 146 7.00 5.95 17.00
N LYS A 147 7.91 6.42 17.85
CA LYS A 147 8.89 5.57 18.54
C LYS A 147 8.19 4.54 19.44
N GLU A 148 7.16 4.96 20.18
CA GLU A 148 6.33 4.05 20.98
C GLU A 148 5.70 2.96 20.11
N LYS A 149 5.07 3.32 18.98
CA LYS A 149 4.41 2.37 18.09
C LYS A 149 5.39 1.44 17.38
N VAL A 150 6.55 1.94 16.93
CA VAL A 150 7.61 1.08 16.37
C VAL A 150 8.05 0.02 17.39
N LYS A 151 8.23 0.39 18.66
CA LYS A 151 8.58 -0.54 19.74
C LYS A 151 7.44 -1.53 20.02
N GLN A 152 6.20 -1.05 20.13
CA GLN A 152 5.02 -1.85 20.45
C GLN A 152 4.75 -2.93 19.40
N PHE A 153 4.88 -2.60 18.12
CA PHE A 153 4.71 -3.53 17.01
C PHE A 153 6.01 -4.25 16.60
N GLN A 154 7.16 -3.93 17.22
CA GLN A 154 8.47 -4.40 16.80
C GLN A 154 8.64 -4.22 15.28
N ALA A 155 8.31 -3.01 14.79
CA ALA A 155 8.17 -2.76 13.39
C ALA A 155 9.49 -2.95 12.64
N ARG A 156 9.42 -3.63 11.49
CA ARG A 156 10.54 -3.77 10.56
C ARG A 156 10.97 -2.43 9.98
N ILE A 157 9.98 -1.56 9.72
CA ILE A 157 10.19 -0.26 9.08
C ILE A 157 9.10 0.73 9.46
N LEU A 158 9.49 1.98 9.57
CA LEU A 158 8.63 3.15 9.64
C LEU A 158 8.81 3.98 8.36
N VAL A 159 7.79 4.04 7.54
CA VAL A 159 7.74 4.86 6.32
C VAL A 159 7.09 6.19 6.67
N VAL A 160 7.78 7.30 6.45
CA VAL A 160 7.27 8.65 6.74
C VAL A 160 7.30 9.48 5.47
N ASP A 161 6.20 10.18 5.15
CA ASP A 161 6.25 11.21 4.12
C ASP A 161 7.18 12.35 4.58
N ALA A 162 8.34 12.45 3.94
CA ALA A 162 9.35 13.46 4.22
C ALA A 162 9.30 14.66 3.25
N ASN A 163 8.15 14.89 2.58
CA ASN A 163 7.90 16.08 1.80
C ASN A 163 7.35 17.20 2.71
N GLY A 164 7.91 18.40 2.57
CA GLY A 164 7.43 19.58 3.30
C GLY A 164 7.41 19.37 4.83
N LEU A 165 6.22 19.28 5.40
CA LEU A 165 5.99 19.22 6.86
C LEU A 165 6.58 17.96 7.51
N GLY A 166 6.59 16.83 6.82
CA GLY A 166 7.10 15.57 7.35
C GLY A 166 8.61 15.57 7.61
N THR A 167 9.35 16.47 7.00
CA THR A 167 10.79 16.64 7.30
C THR A 167 11.02 16.94 8.79
N GLY A 168 10.17 17.75 9.43
CA GLY A 168 10.30 18.07 10.86
C GLY A 168 10.17 16.85 11.77
N VAL A 169 9.25 15.93 11.46
CA VAL A 169 9.09 14.67 12.22
C VAL A 169 10.29 13.75 12.00
N VAL A 170 10.79 13.63 10.75
CA VAL A 170 12.00 12.86 10.45
C VAL A 170 13.21 13.42 11.20
N ASP A 171 13.38 14.77 11.22
CA ASP A 171 14.47 15.44 11.94
C ASP A 171 14.43 15.14 13.45
N GLN A 172 13.23 15.03 14.05
CA GLN A 172 13.12 14.62 15.47
C GLN A 172 13.45 13.13 15.66
N LEU A 173 13.05 12.25 14.75
CA LEU A 173 13.29 10.82 14.87
C LEU A 173 14.77 10.42 14.78
N VAL A 174 15.59 11.20 14.07
CA VAL A 174 17.03 10.96 13.95
C VAL A 174 17.84 11.52 15.12
N LEU A 175 17.21 12.28 16.03
CA LEU A 175 17.83 12.83 17.22
C LEU A 175 17.52 11.97 18.46
N GLN A 176 18.35 12.12 19.50
CA GLN A 176 18.11 11.52 20.82
C GLN A 176 17.05 12.35 21.56
N ILE A 177 15.77 11.99 21.41
CA ILE A 177 14.62 12.72 21.99
C ILE A 177 14.05 12.08 23.26
N ASP A 178 14.49 10.87 23.58
CA ASP A 178 14.07 10.07 24.74
C ASP A 178 15.18 9.05 25.10
N ASP A 179 14.90 8.16 26.06
CA ASP A 179 15.84 7.12 26.52
C ASP A 179 16.05 5.99 25.47
N ASN A 180 15.25 5.94 24.39
CA ASN A 180 15.43 4.96 23.34
C ASN A 180 16.40 5.49 22.27
N PRO A 181 17.17 4.62 21.58
CA PRO A 181 18.08 5.02 20.53
C PRO A 181 17.37 5.81 19.41
N PRO A 182 18.06 6.76 18.78
CA PRO A 182 17.53 7.48 17.62
C PRO A 182 17.39 6.56 16.43
N TYR A 183 16.60 6.96 15.44
CA TYR A 183 16.41 6.18 14.23
C TYR A 183 17.38 6.62 13.14
N GLN A 184 17.85 5.64 12.34
CA GLN A 184 18.61 5.89 11.14
C GLN A 184 17.70 5.88 9.92
N VAL A 185 17.81 6.91 9.08
CA VAL A 185 17.20 6.94 7.75
C VAL A 185 18.00 6.01 6.83
N ILE A 186 17.32 5.04 6.18
CA ILE A 186 18.00 4.00 5.38
C ILE A 186 18.08 4.32 3.88
N ASN A 187 17.45 5.39 3.41
CA ASN A 187 17.30 5.71 1.99
C ASN A 187 17.69 7.16 1.62
N ASP A 188 18.32 7.90 2.53
CA ASP A 188 18.72 9.28 2.29
C ASP A 188 20.04 9.60 3.03
N GLU A 189 21.15 9.62 2.30
CA GLU A 189 22.52 9.85 2.81
C GLU A 189 22.68 11.22 3.51
N ARG A 190 21.79 12.20 3.26
CA ARG A 190 21.83 13.49 3.93
C ARG A 190 21.65 13.39 5.43
N TYR A 191 21.07 12.30 5.92
CA TYR A 191 20.87 12.00 7.33
C TYR A 191 22.04 11.22 7.98
N ASP A 192 23.02 10.74 7.20
CA ASP A 192 24.16 9.95 7.72
C ASP A 192 24.98 10.71 8.77
N LYS A 193 25.03 12.03 8.69
CA LYS A 193 25.69 12.90 9.68
C LYS A 193 25.05 12.85 11.08
N TYR A 194 23.81 12.39 11.21
CA TYR A 194 23.10 12.25 12.49
C TYR A 194 23.17 10.82 13.05
N LYS A 195 23.77 9.90 12.31
CA LYS A 195 23.86 8.49 12.70
C LYS A 195 24.77 8.33 13.91
N LEU A 196 24.24 7.79 15.00
CA LEU A 196 24.96 7.35 16.17
C LEU A 196 25.24 5.84 16.11
N PRO A 197 26.22 5.33 16.91
CA PRO A 197 26.55 3.89 16.90
C PRO A 197 25.38 2.97 17.26
N ASP A 198 24.45 3.43 18.08
CA ASP A 198 23.26 2.73 18.55
C ASP A 198 22.00 3.06 17.76
N SER A 199 22.08 3.87 16.70
CA SER A 199 20.92 4.24 15.86
C SER A 199 20.29 3.01 15.21
N ILE A 200 18.96 2.92 15.29
CA ILE A 200 18.19 1.80 14.74
C ILE A 200 17.82 2.07 13.27
N PRO A 201 18.21 1.22 12.30
CA PRO A 201 17.97 1.42 10.87
C PRO A 201 16.52 1.05 10.47
N VAL A 202 15.54 1.82 10.97
CA VAL A 202 14.11 1.51 10.85
C VAL A 202 13.32 2.60 10.10
N LEU A 203 13.96 3.71 9.72
CA LEU A 203 13.27 4.87 9.15
C LEU A 203 13.47 4.97 7.64
N PHE A 204 12.39 4.98 6.89
CA PHE A 204 12.35 5.24 5.45
C PHE A 204 11.69 6.59 5.17
N ALA A 205 12.49 7.59 4.80
CA ALA A 205 12.01 8.92 4.46
C ALA A 205 11.55 8.94 3.00
N LEU A 206 10.23 8.90 2.76
CA LEU A 206 9.66 8.93 1.43
C LEU A 206 9.74 10.36 0.88
N LYS A 207 10.56 10.59 -0.15
CA LYS A 207 10.67 11.86 -0.88
C LYS A 207 10.47 11.61 -2.36
N ALA A 208 9.55 12.35 -2.98
CA ALA A 208 9.40 12.34 -4.42
C ALA A 208 10.54 13.16 -5.06
N GLN A 209 11.49 12.51 -5.74
CA GLN A 209 12.55 13.19 -6.53
C GLN A 209 12.00 13.73 -7.85
N ASN A 210 11.17 12.92 -8.54
CA ASN A 210 10.32 13.34 -9.64
C ASN A 210 8.88 13.07 -9.20
N LYS A 211 8.18 14.12 -8.76
CA LYS A 211 6.89 14.01 -8.08
C LYS A 211 5.84 13.30 -8.93
N GLU A 212 5.83 13.56 -10.23
CA GLU A 212 4.82 12.99 -11.13
C GLU A 212 5.01 11.49 -11.35
N THR A 213 6.22 11.05 -11.63
CA THR A 213 6.52 9.63 -11.88
C THR A 213 6.29 8.78 -10.63
N ARG A 214 6.76 9.23 -9.46
CA ARG A 214 6.60 8.46 -8.21
C ARG A 214 5.17 8.41 -7.71
N GLU A 215 4.42 9.50 -7.79
CA GLU A 215 3.01 9.51 -7.44
C GLU A 215 2.24 8.54 -8.35
N SER A 216 2.54 8.55 -9.65
CA SER A 216 1.97 7.62 -10.62
C SER A 216 2.26 6.16 -10.27
N ASP A 217 3.51 5.83 -9.97
CA ASP A 217 3.92 4.47 -9.62
C ASP A 217 3.20 3.98 -8.36
N MET A 218 3.14 4.82 -7.32
CA MET A 218 2.42 4.50 -6.08
C MET A 218 0.93 4.26 -6.32
N VAL A 219 0.28 5.13 -7.09
CA VAL A 219 -1.15 5.02 -7.41
C VAL A 219 -1.43 3.75 -8.22
N ASN A 220 -0.60 3.43 -9.21
CA ASN A 220 -0.74 2.23 -10.02
C ASN A 220 -0.56 0.95 -9.18
N VAL A 221 0.44 0.92 -8.28
CA VAL A 221 0.63 -0.20 -7.34
C VAL A 221 -0.60 -0.37 -6.43
N PHE A 222 -1.13 0.73 -5.91
CA PHE A 222 -2.31 0.72 -5.05
C PHE A 222 -3.53 0.13 -5.78
N MET A 223 -3.85 0.61 -6.97
CA MET A 223 -4.94 0.11 -7.79
C MET A 223 -4.76 -1.39 -8.12
N LYS A 224 -3.56 -1.79 -8.53
CA LYS A 224 -3.20 -3.19 -8.82
C LYS A 224 -3.45 -4.10 -7.61
N LEU A 225 -3.08 -3.66 -6.41
CA LEU A 225 -3.24 -4.45 -5.19
C LEU A 225 -4.73 -4.69 -4.86
N PHE A 226 -5.58 -3.68 -4.94
CA PHE A 226 -7.02 -3.85 -4.70
C PHE A 226 -7.67 -4.73 -5.76
N ASN A 227 -7.35 -4.52 -7.03
CA ASN A 227 -7.89 -5.33 -8.13
C ASN A 227 -7.48 -6.82 -8.05
N LYS A 228 -6.24 -7.10 -7.59
CA LYS A 228 -5.74 -8.48 -7.41
C LYS A 228 -6.03 -9.07 -6.02
N LYS A 229 -6.84 -8.43 -5.18
CA LYS A 229 -7.10 -8.82 -3.77
C LYS A 229 -5.81 -8.98 -2.96
N GLY A 230 -4.82 -8.14 -3.26
CA GLY A 230 -3.46 -8.20 -2.71
C GLY A 230 -3.30 -7.52 -1.35
N VAL A 231 -4.34 -6.82 -0.86
CA VAL A 231 -4.39 -6.17 0.45
C VAL A 231 -5.71 -6.50 1.13
N ARG A 232 -5.66 -6.67 2.45
CA ARG A 232 -6.84 -6.94 3.30
C ARG A 232 -6.98 -5.84 4.34
N LEU A 233 -8.21 -5.40 4.57
CA LEU A 233 -8.59 -4.36 5.52
C LEU A 233 -9.41 -4.94 6.67
N LEU A 234 -9.49 -4.23 7.79
CA LEU A 234 -10.36 -4.58 8.90
C LEU A 234 -11.83 -4.60 8.44
N LYS A 235 -12.61 -5.53 8.98
CA LYS A 235 -14.06 -5.64 8.80
C LYS A 235 -14.77 -4.40 9.34
N SER A 236 -16.10 -4.38 9.21
CA SER A 236 -16.95 -3.36 9.86
C SER A 236 -16.80 -3.39 11.40
N PRO A 237 -17.06 -2.29 12.11
CA PRO A 237 -16.96 -2.26 13.59
C PRO A 237 -17.79 -3.36 14.26
N HIS A 238 -19.00 -3.58 13.79
CA HIS A 238 -19.88 -4.62 14.34
C HIS A 238 -19.32 -6.03 14.20
N GLU A 239 -18.84 -6.40 13.00
CA GLU A 239 -18.25 -7.72 12.73
C GLU A 239 -16.90 -7.89 13.43
N GLY A 240 -16.07 -6.84 13.42
CA GLY A 240 -14.76 -6.85 14.03
C GLY A 240 -14.81 -7.03 15.54
N ILE A 241 -15.70 -6.32 16.23
CA ILE A 241 -15.92 -6.51 17.68
C ILE A 241 -16.44 -7.92 17.99
N LYS A 242 -17.34 -8.44 17.18
CA LYS A 242 -17.83 -9.82 17.32
C LYS A 242 -16.69 -10.84 17.18
N ASP A 243 -15.83 -10.68 16.19
CA ASP A 243 -14.65 -11.54 15.99
C ASP A 243 -13.65 -11.41 17.13
N LEU A 244 -13.47 -10.19 17.66
CA LEU A 244 -12.62 -9.92 18.82
C LEU A 244 -13.17 -10.59 20.09
N GLU A 245 -14.47 -10.45 20.39
CA GLU A 245 -15.13 -11.12 21.53
C GLU A 245 -14.99 -12.64 21.46
N ASN A 246 -15.13 -13.21 20.25
CA ASN A 246 -14.93 -14.64 20.02
C ASN A 246 -13.48 -15.06 20.31
N LYS A 247 -12.48 -14.26 19.87
CA LYS A 247 -11.07 -14.51 20.15
C LYS A 247 -10.75 -14.42 21.64
N LEU A 248 -11.30 -13.42 22.33
CA LEU A 248 -11.12 -13.21 23.77
C LEU A 248 -11.94 -14.19 24.63
N LYS A 249 -12.90 -14.92 24.04
CA LYS A 249 -13.84 -15.78 24.71
C LYS A 249 -14.63 -15.07 25.83
N ARG A 250 -14.86 -13.78 25.70
CA ARG A 250 -15.64 -12.94 26.62
C ARG A 250 -16.33 -11.80 25.87
N LYS A 251 -17.45 -11.34 26.48
CA LYS A 251 -18.13 -10.11 26.02
C LYS A 251 -17.41 -8.87 26.57
N ILE A 252 -17.30 -7.86 25.73
CA ILE A 252 -16.76 -6.55 26.12
C ILE A 252 -17.93 -5.75 26.69
N LYS A 253 -18.00 -5.65 28.03
CA LYS A 253 -19.10 -4.98 28.73
C LYS A 253 -18.80 -3.53 29.08
N ASP A 254 -17.53 -3.19 29.27
CA ASP A 254 -17.11 -1.83 29.56
C ASP A 254 -17.20 -0.97 28.31
N SER A 255 -17.91 0.16 28.41
CA SER A 255 -18.17 1.05 27.28
C SER A 255 -16.90 1.75 26.79
N ASN A 256 -15.97 2.08 27.70
CA ASN A 256 -14.72 2.74 27.35
C ASN A 256 -13.75 1.76 26.68
N GLU A 257 -13.67 0.53 27.23
CA GLU A 257 -12.91 -0.56 26.59
C GLU A 257 -13.44 -0.81 25.18
N ARG A 258 -14.75 -0.92 25.03
CA ARG A 258 -15.40 -1.16 23.74
C ARG A 258 -15.10 -0.04 22.75
N ALA A 259 -15.26 1.22 23.14
CA ALA A 259 -15.00 2.37 22.31
C ALA A 259 -13.55 2.38 21.80
N ASN A 260 -12.56 2.12 22.69
CA ASN A 260 -11.15 2.07 22.31
C ASN A 260 -10.85 0.92 21.33
N LEU A 261 -11.49 -0.23 21.50
CA LEU A 261 -11.31 -1.39 20.64
C LEU A 261 -12.02 -1.23 19.27
N GLU A 262 -13.05 -0.39 19.17
CA GLU A 262 -13.77 -0.07 17.93
C GLU A 262 -13.02 0.93 17.04
N ILE A 263 -12.17 1.80 17.60
CA ILE A 263 -11.47 2.87 16.88
C ILE A 263 -10.79 2.39 15.57
N PRO A 264 -9.99 1.31 15.54
CA PRO A 264 -9.33 0.86 14.31
C PRO A 264 -10.30 0.50 13.18
N TYR A 265 -11.45 -0.06 13.53
CA TYR A 265 -12.50 -0.43 12.57
C TYR A 265 -13.21 0.81 12.01
N ILE A 266 -13.55 1.77 12.90
CA ILE A 266 -14.15 3.06 12.51
C ILE A 266 -13.18 3.82 11.59
N LEU A 267 -11.89 3.88 11.94
CA LEU A 267 -10.89 4.54 11.10
C LEU A 267 -10.68 3.81 9.76
N THR A 268 -10.95 2.51 9.69
CA THR A 268 -10.97 1.76 8.43
C THR A 268 -12.21 2.09 7.60
N ASP A 269 -13.35 2.38 8.19
CA ASP A 269 -14.52 2.89 7.47
C ASP A 269 -14.20 4.28 6.87
N VAL A 270 -13.58 5.18 7.65
CA VAL A 270 -13.13 6.48 7.15
C VAL A 270 -12.09 6.33 6.03
N LEU A 271 -11.13 5.39 6.15
CA LEU A 271 -10.19 5.08 5.06
C LEU A 271 -10.94 4.65 3.79
N SER A 272 -11.98 3.83 3.94
CA SER A 272 -12.79 3.38 2.81
C SER A 272 -13.51 4.56 2.13
N GLU A 273 -14.07 5.48 2.90
CA GLU A 273 -14.67 6.72 2.39
C GLU A 273 -13.64 7.63 1.69
N GLU A 274 -12.43 7.75 2.25
CA GLU A 274 -11.34 8.49 1.62
C GLU A 274 -10.99 7.89 0.24
N ILE A 275 -10.88 6.54 0.14
CA ILE A 275 -10.56 5.83 -1.11
C ILE A 275 -11.69 6.02 -2.14
N LEU A 276 -12.95 5.90 -1.73
CA LEU A 276 -14.11 6.09 -2.60
C LEU A 276 -14.27 7.54 -3.09
N ASN A 277 -13.74 8.51 -2.32
CA ASN A 277 -13.70 9.92 -2.71
C ASN A 277 -12.57 10.25 -3.71
N LEU A 278 -11.76 9.25 -4.12
CA LEU A 278 -10.69 9.44 -5.07
C LEU A 278 -11.06 8.91 -6.45
N ARG A 279 -10.70 9.68 -7.45
CA ARG A 279 -10.80 9.27 -8.84
C ARG A 279 -9.42 9.24 -9.49
N TYR A 280 -9.31 8.37 -10.45
CA TYR A 280 -8.17 8.28 -11.34
C TYR A 280 -8.17 9.46 -12.31
N LYS A 281 -7.03 10.11 -12.46
CA LYS A 281 -6.81 11.17 -13.45
C LYS A 281 -5.47 10.97 -14.12
N GLN A 282 -5.50 10.93 -15.45
CA GLN A 282 -4.27 10.95 -16.21
C GLN A 282 -3.74 12.39 -16.28
N ALA A 283 -2.49 12.60 -15.87
CA ALA A 283 -1.84 13.91 -15.87
C ALA A 283 -0.47 13.80 -16.57
N GLY A 284 -0.37 14.28 -17.81
CA GLY A 284 0.81 14.09 -18.63
C GLY A 284 1.07 12.60 -18.89
N ASN A 285 2.28 12.14 -18.59
CA ASN A 285 2.68 10.73 -18.75
C ASN A 285 2.42 9.87 -17.50
N GLY A 286 1.64 10.35 -16.53
CA GLY A 286 1.45 9.64 -15.25
C GLY A 286 0.02 9.67 -14.73
N THR A 287 -0.23 8.82 -13.74
CA THR A 287 -1.50 8.67 -13.04
C THR A 287 -1.49 9.45 -11.75
N LYS A 288 -2.57 10.16 -11.44
CA LYS A 288 -2.79 10.85 -10.16
C LYS A 288 -4.13 10.44 -9.55
N ALA A 289 -4.17 10.43 -8.22
CA ALA A 289 -5.41 10.32 -7.46
C ALA A 289 -5.93 11.73 -7.12
N GLU A 290 -7.08 12.09 -7.67
CA GLU A 290 -7.73 13.38 -7.43
C GLU A 290 -8.96 13.21 -6.54
N GLN A 291 -9.12 14.07 -5.53
CA GLN A 291 -10.31 14.07 -4.67
C GLN A 291 -11.53 14.58 -5.43
N ILE A 292 -12.64 13.84 -5.36
CA ILE A 292 -13.94 14.25 -5.88
C ILE A 292 -14.47 15.42 -5.05
N SER A 293 -14.39 15.28 -3.73
CA SER A 293 -14.73 16.34 -2.76
C SER A 293 -13.53 16.65 -1.88
N LYS A 294 -13.11 17.91 -1.84
CA LYS A 294 -12.04 18.37 -0.93
C LYS A 294 -12.44 18.37 0.55
N ARG A 295 -13.73 18.19 0.86
CA ARG A 295 -14.24 18.10 2.24
C ARG A 295 -13.83 16.78 2.91
N ILE A 296 -13.72 15.70 2.13
CA ILE A 296 -13.23 14.41 2.60
C ILE A 296 -11.71 14.42 2.47
N LYS A 297 -11.00 14.25 3.57
CA LYS A 297 -9.54 14.20 3.63
C LYS A 297 -9.02 12.93 2.93
N LYS A 298 -7.71 12.80 2.78
CA LYS A 298 -7.05 11.63 2.19
C LYS A 298 -5.85 11.13 3.00
N ASP A 299 -5.79 11.51 4.28
CA ASP A 299 -4.62 11.28 5.13
C ASP A 299 -4.37 9.78 5.37
N LYS A 300 -5.43 9.00 5.60
CA LYS A 300 -5.34 7.54 5.80
C LYS A 300 -5.01 6.83 4.50
N TYR A 301 -5.60 7.29 3.38
CA TYR A 301 -5.23 6.80 2.06
C TYR A 301 -3.76 7.06 1.76
N SER A 302 -3.25 8.27 2.01
CA SER A 302 -1.84 8.63 1.78
C SER A 302 -0.90 7.74 2.59
N ALA A 303 -1.17 7.58 3.89
CA ALA A 303 -0.37 6.71 4.75
C ALA A 303 -0.37 5.25 4.24
N LEU A 304 -1.55 4.70 3.88
CA LEU A 304 -1.64 3.35 3.32
C LEU A 304 -0.88 3.23 1.99
N LEU A 305 -1.00 4.21 1.11
CA LEU A 305 -0.30 4.27 -0.17
C LEU A 305 1.21 4.16 0.00
N TYR A 306 1.79 4.91 0.95
CA TYR A 306 3.23 4.91 1.23
C TYR A 306 3.71 3.56 1.75
N GLY A 307 2.97 2.95 2.67
CA GLY A 307 3.29 1.63 3.22
C GLY A 307 3.25 0.53 2.16
N LEU A 308 2.20 0.50 1.35
CA LEU A 308 2.04 -0.48 0.28
C LEU A 308 3.12 -0.32 -0.81
N TYR A 309 3.50 0.91 -1.14
CA TYR A 309 4.58 1.17 -2.09
C TYR A 309 5.94 0.68 -1.58
N TRP A 310 6.27 0.92 -0.30
CA TRP A 310 7.49 0.37 0.29
C TRP A 310 7.50 -1.16 0.25
N ILE A 311 6.39 -1.81 0.61
CA ILE A 311 6.27 -3.27 0.54
C ILE A 311 6.49 -3.76 -0.89
N HIS A 312 5.90 -3.08 -1.88
CA HIS A 312 6.11 -3.41 -3.29
C HIS A 312 7.58 -3.35 -3.70
N ILE A 313 8.32 -2.32 -3.29
CA ILE A 313 9.77 -2.22 -3.54
C ILE A 313 10.51 -3.44 -2.94
N GLN A 314 10.15 -3.89 -1.74
CA GLN A 314 10.76 -5.08 -1.13
C GLN A 314 10.41 -6.36 -1.90
N GLU A 315 9.17 -6.50 -2.36
CA GLU A 315 8.76 -7.64 -3.20
C GLU A 315 9.57 -7.71 -4.49
N GLN A 316 9.81 -6.59 -5.16
CA GLN A 316 10.65 -6.55 -6.37
C GLN A 316 12.11 -6.94 -6.07
N LYS A 317 12.68 -6.45 -4.96
CA LYS A 317 14.02 -6.85 -4.51
C LYS A 317 14.10 -8.36 -4.25
N ASN A 318 13.13 -8.92 -3.53
CA ASN A 318 13.08 -10.35 -3.22
C ASN A 318 13.03 -11.22 -4.49
N LYS A 319 12.21 -10.82 -5.47
CA LYS A 319 12.09 -11.51 -6.77
C LYS A 319 13.41 -11.46 -7.55
N THR A 320 14.08 -10.31 -7.55
CA THR A 320 15.39 -10.14 -8.24
C THR A 320 16.46 -11.02 -7.61
N ILE A 321 16.53 -11.11 -6.28
CA ILE A 321 17.49 -11.98 -5.58
C ILE A 321 17.25 -13.44 -5.96
N ARG A 322 16.01 -13.90 -5.92
CA ARG A 322 15.64 -15.27 -6.28
C ARG A 322 15.97 -15.63 -7.74
N LYS A 323 15.66 -14.73 -8.69
CA LYS A 323 16.05 -14.93 -10.10
C LYS A 323 17.57 -15.13 -10.24
N ARG A 324 18.39 -14.38 -9.49
CA ARG A 324 19.85 -14.54 -9.48
C ARG A 324 20.28 -15.88 -8.90
N GLU A 325 19.73 -16.31 -7.78
CA GLU A 325 20.03 -17.61 -7.14
C GLU A 325 19.67 -18.78 -8.06
N THR A 326 18.51 -18.73 -8.74
CA THR A 326 18.09 -19.75 -9.70
C THR A 326 19.05 -19.83 -10.90
N ILE A 327 19.45 -18.68 -11.46
CA ILE A 327 20.41 -18.64 -12.59
C ILE A 327 21.77 -19.20 -12.18
N ASP A 328 22.23 -18.97 -10.96
CA ASP A 328 23.52 -19.50 -10.49
C ASP A 328 23.47 -21.03 -10.27
N ILE A 329 22.35 -21.57 -9.82
CA ILE A 329 22.13 -23.02 -9.70
C ILE A 329 22.12 -23.67 -11.09
N ASP A 330 21.44 -23.12 -12.07
CA ASP A 330 21.39 -23.63 -13.44
C ASP A 330 22.79 -23.62 -14.11
N LYS A 331 23.58 -22.57 -13.86
CA LYS A 331 24.97 -22.52 -14.30
C LYS A 331 25.85 -23.63 -13.68
N LEU A 332 25.64 -23.95 -12.40
CA LEU A 332 26.34 -25.03 -11.71
C LEU A 332 26.02 -26.41 -12.32
N PHE A 333 24.81 -26.62 -12.81
CA PHE A 333 24.40 -27.86 -13.48
C PHE A 333 24.86 -27.96 -14.94
N MET A 334 25.04 -26.85 -15.67
CA MET A 334 25.52 -26.86 -17.05
C MET A 334 27.03 -27.25 -17.20
N PHE A 335 27.81 -27.19 -16.13
CA PHE A 335 29.25 -27.57 -16.16
C PHE A 335 29.55 -29.04 -15.92
N LYS A 336 28.55 -29.93 -15.86
CA LYS A 336 28.76 -31.39 -15.69
C LYS A 336 28.25 -32.20 -16.88
N GLN A 337 28.69 -31.90 -18.10
CA GLN A 337 28.70 -32.92 -19.16
C GLN A 337 30.11 -33.49 -19.26
N PRO A 338 30.34 -34.82 -19.01
CA PRO A 338 31.62 -35.42 -19.28
C PRO A 338 31.85 -35.43 -20.80
N LYS A 339 32.99 -34.93 -21.23
CA LYS A 339 33.47 -35.16 -22.60
C LYS A 339 33.62 -36.65 -22.79
N SER A 340 32.77 -37.25 -23.64
CA SER A 340 33.02 -38.58 -24.16
C SER A 340 34.26 -38.55 -25.05
N TYR A 341 35.26 -39.32 -24.69
CA TYR A 341 36.41 -39.66 -25.56
C TYR A 341 35.98 -40.71 -26.58
#